data_843d055c8aeefe6b60f0351170348804
#
_entry.id   843d055c8aeefe6b60f0351170348804
#
_cell.length_a   1.000
_cell.length_b   1.000
_cell.length_c   1.000
_cell.angle_alpha   90.00
_cell.angle_beta   90.00
_cell.angle_gamma   90.00
#
_symmetry.space_group_name_H-M   'P 1'
#
loop_
_entity.id
_entity.type
_entity.pdbx_description
1 polymer ?
#
loop_
_entity_poly.entity_id
_entity_poly.type
_entity_poly.pdbx_seq_one_letter_code
_entity_poly.pdbx_strand_id
1 'polypeptide(L)'
;NVPIRTVTVDTLPPPAPWRAHCGIGSGITLDATGPGEAQEWQAKRAFLHRADAPFQLLESLRLENGQLARLPAHLARVQAAARAFHFADEAHIAALAQRVSDTLTALARAHPADTHKVRLLVDDRLHVTAEVAPLPATTEPIQVALATQPMPTADAFIRHKTTRRTAYAPFAP
;
A
#
# COMPACT_ATOMS: atom_id res chain seq x y z
N ASN A 1 18.45 -17.30 24.75
CA ASN A 1 17.98 -16.47 23.64
C ASN A 1 16.80 -15.65 24.13
N VAL A 2 16.97 -14.33 24.23
CA VAL A 2 15.85 -13.42 24.48
C VAL A 2 15.29 -13.04 23.11
N PRO A 3 14.03 -13.38 22.80
CA PRO A 3 13.43 -13.02 21.53
C PRO A 3 13.25 -11.49 21.47
N ILE A 4 14.04 -10.83 20.63
CA ILE A 4 13.93 -9.39 20.39
C ILE A 4 13.11 -9.18 19.13
N ARG A 5 12.13 -8.27 19.16
CA ARG A 5 11.22 -7.96 18.05
C ARG A 5 10.41 -9.17 17.54
N THR A 6 10.10 -10.10 18.44
CA THR A 6 9.27 -11.24 18.12
C THR A 6 7.81 -10.93 18.46
N VAL A 7 6.92 -11.15 17.50
CA VAL A 7 5.47 -11.08 17.72
C VAL A 7 4.95 -12.50 17.83
N THR A 8 4.33 -12.81 18.97
CA THR A 8 3.59 -14.06 19.17
C THR A 8 2.11 -13.78 18.91
N VAL A 9 1.48 -14.61 18.09
CA VAL A 9 0.06 -14.49 17.80
C VAL A 9 -0.67 -15.70 18.34
N ASP A 10 -1.59 -15.45 19.27
CA ASP A 10 -2.49 -16.46 19.78
C ASP A 10 -3.72 -16.54 18.87
N THR A 11 -3.83 -17.61 18.10
CA THR A 11 -4.99 -17.86 17.25
C THR A 11 -6.06 -18.57 18.06
N LEU A 12 -7.08 -17.86 18.46
CA LEU A 12 -8.24 -18.43 19.17
C LEU A 12 -9.34 -18.76 18.13
N PRO A 13 -10.13 -19.83 18.40
CA PRO A 13 -11.26 -20.12 17.53
C PRO A 13 -12.31 -18.99 17.57
N PRO A 14 -12.99 -18.71 16.44
CA PRO A 14 -14.05 -17.72 16.41
C PRO A 14 -15.14 -18.01 17.45
N PRO A 15 -15.77 -16.98 18.06
CA PRO A 15 -15.69 -15.55 17.72
C PRO A 15 -14.60 -14.76 18.46
N ALA A 16 -13.69 -15.42 19.19
CA ALA A 16 -12.67 -14.72 19.96
C ALA A 16 -11.67 -13.99 19.02
N PRO A 17 -11.32 -12.72 19.33
CA PRO A 17 -10.31 -12.01 18.54
C PRO A 17 -8.91 -12.62 18.79
N TRP A 18 -8.11 -12.69 17.75
CA TRP A 18 -6.71 -13.04 17.89
C TRP A 18 -5.98 -12.03 18.77
N ARG A 19 -5.05 -12.50 19.55
CA ARG A 19 -4.20 -11.67 20.40
C ARG A 19 -2.77 -11.74 19.90
N ALA A 20 -2.13 -10.58 19.78
CA ALA A 20 -0.72 -10.48 19.46
C ALA A 20 0.05 -9.89 20.64
N HIS A 21 1.16 -10.50 21.00
CA HIS A 21 2.07 -10.05 22.05
C HIS A 21 3.44 -9.79 21.45
N CYS A 22 4.01 -8.64 21.73
CA CYS A 22 5.37 -8.30 21.32
C CYS A 22 6.19 -7.89 22.54
N GLY A 23 7.19 -8.70 22.88
CA GLY A 23 8.17 -8.34 23.91
C GLY A 23 9.10 -7.25 23.39
N ILE A 24 9.21 -6.15 24.13
CA ILE A 24 10.16 -5.06 23.86
C ILE A 24 11.02 -4.89 25.12
N GLY A 25 12.32 -4.93 24.93
CA GLY A 25 13.28 -4.79 26.01
C GLY A 25 14.62 -4.27 25.51
N SER A 26 15.46 -3.82 26.43
CA SER A 26 16.85 -3.42 26.21
C SER A 26 17.74 -3.99 27.32
N GLY A 27 19.03 -4.07 27.05
CA GLY A 27 20.02 -4.38 28.07
C GLY A 27 20.34 -3.12 28.87
N ILE A 28 20.05 -3.12 30.17
CA ILE A 28 20.40 -2.00 31.04
C ILE A 28 21.92 -2.06 31.31
N THR A 29 22.64 -1.05 30.90
CA THR A 29 24.07 -0.87 31.16
C THR A 29 24.27 0.13 32.30
N LEU A 30 25.50 0.24 32.79
CA LEU A 30 25.82 1.22 33.87
C LEU A 30 25.57 2.69 33.48
N ASP A 31 25.61 2.97 32.16
CA ASP A 31 25.38 4.33 31.62
C ASP A 31 23.95 4.55 31.20
N ALA A 32 23.05 3.55 31.38
CA ALA A 32 21.65 3.63 30.98
C ALA A 32 20.90 4.67 31.82
N THR A 33 20.14 5.52 31.13
CA THR A 33 19.21 6.46 31.77
C THR A 33 17.77 6.10 31.49
N GLY A 34 16.87 6.28 32.47
CA GLY A 34 15.46 5.97 32.29
C GLY A 34 14.83 6.60 31.04
N PRO A 35 15.05 7.90 30.75
CA PRO A 35 14.56 8.52 29.51
C PRO A 35 15.16 7.93 28.23
N GLY A 36 16.47 7.58 28.25
CA GLY A 36 17.15 6.97 27.11
C GLY A 36 16.57 5.58 26.77
N GLU A 37 16.37 4.75 27.79
CA GLU A 37 15.75 3.43 27.64
C GLU A 37 14.29 3.54 27.13
N ALA A 38 13.50 4.47 27.64
CA ALA A 38 12.15 4.71 27.18
C ALA A 38 12.12 5.12 25.69
N GLN A 39 13.05 5.96 25.27
CA GLN A 39 13.19 6.36 23.86
C GLN A 39 13.60 5.18 22.96
N GLU A 40 14.51 4.32 23.41
CA GLU A 40 14.91 3.11 22.72
C GLU A 40 13.73 2.14 22.55
N TRP A 41 12.91 1.94 23.60
CA TRP A 41 11.72 1.10 23.53
C TRP A 41 10.69 1.66 22.55
N GLN A 42 10.49 2.98 22.52
CA GLN A 42 9.61 3.62 21.53
C GLN A 42 10.12 3.41 20.11
N ALA A 43 11.43 3.56 19.89
CA ALA A 43 12.05 3.28 18.58
C ALA A 43 11.89 1.81 18.17
N LYS A 44 12.09 0.90 19.12
CA LYS A 44 11.87 -0.55 18.89
C LYS A 44 10.41 -0.89 18.61
N ARG A 45 9.46 -0.14 19.15
CA ARG A 45 8.01 -0.28 18.90
C ARG A 45 7.57 0.26 17.55
N ALA A 46 8.34 1.17 16.96
CA ALA A 46 7.95 1.90 15.75
C ALA A 46 7.63 0.98 14.56
N PHE A 47 8.22 -0.22 14.49
CA PHE A 47 7.91 -1.17 13.42
C PHE A 47 6.47 -1.69 13.48
N LEU A 48 5.92 -1.88 14.69
CA LEU A 48 4.51 -2.30 14.87
C LEU A 48 3.56 -1.22 14.35
N HIS A 49 3.83 0.05 14.68
CA HIS A 49 3.02 1.16 14.18
C HIS A 49 3.15 1.37 12.66
N ARG A 50 4.31 1.05 12.08
CA ARG A 50 4.48 1.08 10.62
C ARG A 50 3.72 -0.03 9.92
N ALA A 51 3.65 -1.21 10.53
CA ALA A 51 2.89 -2.34 10.00
C ALA A 51 1.37 -2.10 10.09
N ASP A 52 0.93 -1.34 11.09
CA ASP A 52 -0.48 -1.17 11.45
C ASP A 52 -1.18 0.02 10.76
N ALA A 53 -0.44 0.89 10.09
CA ALA A 53 -1.06 1.99 9.35
C ALA A 53 -1.82 1.43 8.13
N PRO A 54 -3.16 1.55 8.07
CA PRO A 54 -3.93 1.04 6.95
C PRO A 54 -3.50 1.69 5.64
N PHE A 55 -3.42 0.90 4.61
CA PHE A 55 -3.14 1.38 3.26
C PHE A 55 -3.98 0.61 2.24
N GLN A 56 -4.08 1.16 1.04
CA GLN A 56 -4.78 0.54 -0.07
C GLN A 56 -3.83 0.39 -1.26
N LEU A 57 -4.04 -0.63 -2.07
CA LEU A 57 -3.45 -0.70 -3.39
C LEU A 57 -4.05 0.41 -4.25
N LEU A 58 -3.23 1.03 -5.07
CA LEU A 58 -3.63 2.20 -5.85
C LEU A 58 -3.27 1.97 -7.32
N GLU A 59 -4.23 2.20 -8.22
CA GLU A 59 -3.97 2.36 -9.64
C GLU A 59 -4.50 3.69 -10.17
N SER A 60 -3.87 4.17 -11.21
CA SER A 60 -4.34 5.34 -11.97
C SER A 60 -4.36 4.96 -13.43
N LEU A 61 -5.54 5.00 -14.04
CA LEU A 61 -5.77 4.62 -15.43
C LEU A 61 -6.25 5.84 -16.22
N ARG A 62 -5.93 5.87 -17.50
CA ARG A 62 -6.57 6.75 -18.47
C ARG A 62 -7.79 6.04 -19.04
N LEU A 63 -8.92 6.70 -18.97
CA LEU A 63 -10.16 6.33 -19.65
C LEU A 63 -10.38 7.35 -20.76
N GLU A 64 -10.47 6.90 -22.00
CA GLU A 64 -10.64 7.75 -23.17
C GLU A 64 -11.70 7.16 -24.09
N ASN A 65 -12.73 7.93 -24.36
CA ASN A 65 -13.86 7.50 -25.20
C ASN A 65 -14.40 6.12 -24.82
N GLY A 66 -14.63 5.89 -23.53
CA GLY A 66 -15.13 4.62 -22.99
C GLY A 66 -14.12 3.48 -22.98
N GLN A 67 -12.84 3.72 -23.30
CA GLN A 67 -11.81 2.70 -23.34
C GLN A 67 -10.75 2.92 -22.25
N LEU A 68 -10.43 1.86 -21.52
CA LEU A 68 -9.41 1.88 -20.47
C LEU A 68 -8.03 1.53 -21.07
N ALA A 69 -7.10 2.45 -20.99
CA ALA A 69 -5.75 2.23 -21.47
C ALA A 69 -5.03 1.18 -20.61
N ARG A 70 -4.41 0.20 -21.25
CA ARG A 70 -3.53 -0.82 -20.63
C ARG A 70 -4.15 -1.58 -19.46
N LEU A 71 -5.45 -1.84 -19.47
CA LEU A 71 -6.17 -2.54 -18.40
C LEU A 71 -5.48 -3.84 -17.95
N PRO A 72 -5.01 -4.76 -18.84
CA PRO A 72 -4.34 -5.98 -18.40
C PRO A 72 -3.10 -5.74 -17.52
N ALA A 73 -2.29 -4.72 -17.84
CA ALA A 73 -1.11 -4.38 -17.06
C ALA A 73 -1.47 -3.83 -15.68
N HIS A 74 -2.55 -3.07 -15.57
CA HIS A 74 -3.06 -2.57 -14.28
C HIS A 74 -3.57 -3.73 -13.42
N LEU A 75 -4.33 -4.66 -13.99
CA LEU A 75 -4.81 -5.86 -13.28
C LEU A 75 -3.64 -6.72 -12.76
N ALA A 76 -2.63 -6.96 -13.59
CA ALA A 76 -1.45 -7.72 -13.20
C ALA A 76 -0.70 -7.06 -12.01
N ARG A 77 -0.56 -5.72 -12.01
CA ARG A 77 0.07 -5.00 -10.89
C ARG A 77 -0.74 -5.07 -9.60
N VAL A 78 -2.07 -4.93 -9.68
CA VAL A 78 -2.95 -5.08 -8.50
C VAL A 78 -2.80 -6.47 -7.90
N GLN A 79 -2.83 -7.53 -8.72
CA GLN A 79 -2.65 -8.90 -8.25
C GLN A 79 -1.27 -9.13 -7.64
N ALA A 80 -0.21 -8.63 -8.30
CA ALA A 80 1.15 -8.74 -7.79
C ALA A 80 1.32 -8.03 -6.44
N ALA A 81 0.73 -6.84 -6.29
CA ALA A 81 0.74 -6.11 -5.03
C ALA A 81 -0.08 -6.82 -3.94
N ALA A 82 -1.27 -7.34 -4.26
CA ALA A 82 -2.09 -8.10 -3.32
C ALA A 82 -1.36 -9.34 -2.79
N ARG A 83 -0.61 -10.06 -3.65
CA ARG A 83 0.27 -11.17 -3.23
C ARG A 83 1.39 -10.70 -2.32
N ALA A 84 2.10 -9.66 -2.72
CA ALA A 84 3.26 -9.16 -1.98
C ALA A 84 2.91 -8.66 -0.57
N PHE A 85 1.70 -8.15 -0.38
CA PHE A 85 1.20 -7.70 0.91
C PHE A 85 0.30 -8.72 1.62
N HIS A 86 0.16 -9.93 1.08
CA HIS A 86 -0.62 -11.01 1.67
C HIS A 86 -2.08 -10.63 1.98
N PHE A 87 -2.74 -9.89 1.09
CA PHE A 87 -4.12 -9.45 1.27
C PHE A 87 -5.11 -10.63 1.28
N ALA A 88 -4.80 -11.71 0.54
CA ALA A 88 -5.60 -12.93 0.49
C ALA A 88 -4.82 -14.10 -0.13
N ASP A 89 -5.44 -15.25 -0.16
CA ASP A 89 -4.95 -16.43 -0.90
C ASP A 89 -5.10 -16.26 -2.43
N GLU A 90 -4.48 -17.18 -3.19
CA GLU A 90 -4.47 -17.13 -4.65
C GLU A 90 -5.85 -17.19 -5.30
N ALA A 91 -6.80 -17.92 -4.72
CA ALA A 91 -8.16 -18.03 -5.27
C ALA A 91 -8.90 -16.67 -5.17
N HIS A 92 -8.79 -16.00 -4.03
CA HIS A 92 -9.37 -14.67 -3.81
C HIS A 92 -8.67 -13.59 -4.64
N ILE A 93 -7.34 -13.68 -4.82
CA ILE A 93 -6.58 -12.76 -5.68
C ILE A 93 -6.96 -12.95 -7.16
N ALA A 94 -7.19 -14.18 -7.62
CA ALA A 94 -7.69 -14.41 -8.96
C ALA A 94 -9.08 -13.80 -9.18
N ALA A 95 -9.99 -13.99 -8.21
CA ALA A 95 -11.33 -13.39 -8.24
C ALA A 95 -11.29 -11.85 -8.13
N LEU A 96 -10.29 -11.28 -7.48
CA LEU A 96 -10.07 -9.83 -7.41
C LEU A 96 -9.89 -9.22 -8.80
N ALA A 97 -9.10 -9.84 -9.68
CA ALA A 97 -8.89 -9.32 -11.03
C ALA A 97 -10.21 -9.20 -11.81
N GLN A 98 -11.09 -10.18 -11.69
CA GLN A 98 -12.41 -10.13 -12.32
C GLN A 98 -13.26 -8.99 -11.74
N ARG A 99 -13.34 -8.85 -10.42
CA ARG A 99 -14.07 -7.75 -9.77
C ARG A 99 -13.55 -6.36 -10.16
N VAL A 100 -12.25 -6.19 -10.21
CA VAL A 100 -11.63 -4.94 -10.68
C VAL A 100 -12.00 -4.68 -12.14
N SER A 101 -11.91 -5.70 -12.99
CA SER A 101 -12.28 -5.60 -14.40
C SER A 101 -13.75 -5.21 -14.58
N ASP A 102 -14.65 -5.84 -13.85
CA ASP A 102 -16.10 -5.56 -13.92
C ASP A 102 -16.41 -4.13 -13.45
N THR A 103 -15.81 -3.71 -12.32
CA THR A 103 -15.96 -2.34 -11.80
C THR A 103 -15.49 -1.30 -12.80
N LEU A 104 -14.31 -1.49 -13.38
CA LEU A 104 -13.72 -0.57 -14.34
C LEU A 104 -14.48 -0.57 -15.67
N THR A 105 -15.00 -1.72 -16.12
CA THR A 105 -15.80 -1.83 -17.34
C THR A 105 -17.15 -1.13 -17.19
N ALA A 106 -17.80 -1.30 -16.04
CA ALA A 106 -19.05 -0.59 -15.75
C ALA A 106 -18.84 0.93 -15.75
N LEU A 107 -17.74 1.38 -15.15
CA LEU A 107 -17.36 2.78 -15.10
C LEU A 107 -17.03 3.34 -16.50
N ALA A 108 -16.33 2.58 -17.35
CA ALA A 108 -16.02 2.98 -18.71
C ALA A 108 -17.29 3.15 -19.57
N ARG A 109 -18.28 2.28 -19.37
CA ARG A 109 -19.60 2.39 -20.03
C ARG A 109 -20.38 3.63 -19.60
N ALA A 110 -20.22 4.04 -18.33
CA ALA A 110 -20.86 5.25 -17.81
C ALA A 110 -20.20 6.56 -18.31
N HIS A 111 -18.99 6.46 -18.87
CA HIS A 111 -18.22 7.61 -19.38
C HIS A 111 -17.75 7.32 -20.81
N PRO A 112 -18.68 7.30 -21.80
CA PRO A 112 -18.38 6.90 -23.18
C PRO A 112 -17.64 7.96 -23.98
N ALA A 113 -17.53 9.17 -23.47
CA ALA A 113 -16.89 10.30 -24.14
C ALA A 113 -15.82 10.93 -23.26
N ASP A 114 -15.02 11.79 -23.85
CA ASP A 114 -13.97 12.58 -23.20
C ASP A 114 -12.81 11.74 -22.62
N THR A 115 -11.87 12.43 -22.02
CA THR A 115 -10.71 11.83 -21.38
C THR A 115 -10.77 12.05 -19.87
N HIS A 116 -10.68 10.94 -19.14
CA HIS A 116 -10.79 10.94 -17.69
C HIS A 116 -9.58 10.22 -17.06
N LYS A 117 -9.29 10.60 -15.83
CA LYS A 117 -8.42 9.87 -14.91
C LYS A 117 -9.29 9.01 -14.01
N VAL A 118 -9.03 7.71 -14.02
CA VAL A 118 -9.65 6.76 -13.10
C VAL A 118 -8.66 6.47 -11.98
N ARG A 119 -9.09 6.64 -10.74
CA ARG A 119 -8.36 6.23 -9.54
C ARG A 119 -9.02 5.00 -8.97
N LEU A 120 -8.31 3.87 -8.98
CA LEU A 120 -8.74 2.59 -8.42
C LEU A 120 -8.04 2.37 -7.10
N LEU A 121 -8.80 1.95 -6.08
CA LEU A 121 -8.31 1.58 -4.75
C LEU A 121 -8.80 0.17 -4.40
N VAL A 122 -7.94 -0.60 -3.75
CA VAL A 122 -8.28 -1.92 -3.19
C VAL A 122 -7.74 -1.99 -1.77
N ASP A 123 -8.62 -2.24 -0.79
CA ASP A 123 -8.24 -2.41 0.60
C ASP A 123 -7.80 -3.86 0.93
N ASP A 124 -7.35 -4.09 2.17
CA ASP A 124 -6.90 -5.39 2.66
C ASP A 124 -8.02 -6.44 2.79
N ARG A 125 -9.29 -6.02 2.70
CA ARG A 125 -10.47 -6.89 2.60
C ARG A 125 -10.89 -7.15 1.16
N LEU A 126 -10.08 -6.71 0.20
CA LEU A 126 -10.32 -6.78 -1.22
C LEU A 126 -11.59 -5.99 -1.68
N HIS A 127 -12.00 -4.97 -0.94
CA HIS A 127 -13.01 -4.04 -1.44
C HIS A 127 -12.41 -3.17 -2.54
N VAL A 128 -13.13 -3.06 -3.64
CA VAL A 128 -12.71 -2.30 -4.82
C VAL A 128 -13.53 -1.02 -4.89
N THR A 129 -12.86 0.12 -4.96
CA THR A 129 -13.48 1.42 -5.23
C THR A 129 -12.80 2.09 -6.41
N ALA A 130 -13.57 2.80 -7.22
CA ALA A 130 -13.04 3.54 -8.36
C ALA A 130 -13.70 4.91 -8.45
N GLU A 131 -12.87 5.93 -8.65
CA GLU A 131 -13.27 7.34 -8.81
C GLU A 131 -12.87 7.83 -10.19
N VAL A 132 -13.73 8.65 -10.80
CA VAL A 132 -13.46 9.28 -12.10
C VAL A 132 -13.35 10.77 -11.92
N ALA A 133 -12.34 11.35 -12.55
CA ALA A 133 -12.16 12.79 -12.63
C ALA A 133 -11.74 13.19 -14.05
N PRO A 134 -12.08 14.39 -14.52
CA PRO A 134 -11.54 14.89 -15.77
C PRO A 134 -10.01 14.83 -15.78
N LEU A 135 -9.42 14.43 -16.89
CA LEU A 135 -7.98 14.47 -17.08
C LEU A 135 -7.62 15.75 -17.82
N PRO A 136 -7.04 16.74 -17.12
CA PRO A 136 -6.63 17.98 -17.78
C PRO A 136 -5.51 17.72 -18.78
N ALA A 137 -5.46 18.52 -19.85
CA ALA A 137 -4.35 18.48 -20.79
C ALA A 137 -3.04 18.81 -20.06
N THR A 138 -2.00 18.05 -20.36
CA THR A 138 -0.66 18.34 -19.84
C THR A 138 -0.05 19.49 -20.62
N THR A 139 0.42 20.50 -19.91
CA THR A 139 1.20 21.57 -20.52
C THR A 139 2.62 21.06 -20.80
N GLU A 140 3.04 21.06 -22.04
CA GLU A 140 4.40 20.65 -22.44
C GLU A 140 5.26 21.86 -22.84
N PRO A 141 6.58 21.80 -22.63
CA PRO A 141 7.34 20.70 -22.01
C PRO A 141 7.27 20.71 -20.49
N ILE A 142 7.33 19.50 -19.90
CA ILE A 142 7.42 19.32 -18.44
C ILE A 142 8.91 19.38 -18.05
N GLN A 143 9.24 20.22 -17.06
CA GLN A 143 10.57 20.22 -16.46
C GLN A 143 10.71 19.06 -15.48
N VAL A 144 11.82 18.34 -15.58
CA VAL A 144 12.16 17.23 -14.70
C VAL A 144 13.57 17.43 -14.15
N ALA A 145 13.80 16.96 -12.93
CA ALA A 145 15.11 16.94 -12.30
C ALA A 145 15.43 15.54 -11.79
N LEU A 146 16.69 15.17 -11.82
CA LEU A 146 17.16 13.94 -11.21
C LEU A 146 17.25 14.14 -9.70
N ALA A 147 16.70 13.19 -8.94
CA ALA A 147 16.82 13.22 -7.48
C ALA A 147 18.30 13.07 -7.05
N THR A 148 18.71 13.82 -6.04
CA THR A 148 20.08 13.81 -5.52
C THR A 148 20.40 12.55 -4.71
N GLN A 149 19.37 11.85 -4.22
CA GLN A 149 19.50 10.61 -3.48
C GLN A 149 18.68 9.50 -4.14
N PRO A 150 19.19 8.26 -4.20
CA PRO A 150 18.45 7.14 -4.74
C PRO A 150 17.29 6.76 -3.81
N MET A 151 16.20 6.26 -4.40
CA MET A 151 15.09 5.68 -3.64
C MET A 151 15.51 4.34 -3.00
N PRO A 152 15.12 4.07 -1.73
CA PRO A 152 15.42 2.80 -1.06
C PRO A 152 14.62 1.65 -1.69
N THR A 153 15.21 0.90 -2.61
CA THR A 153 14.55 -0.17 -3.37
C THR A 153 14.14 -1.39 -2.52
N ALA A 154 14.62 -1.50 -1.30
CA ALA A 154 14.23 -2.57 -0.37
C ALA A 154 12.82 -2.40 0.21
N ASP A 155 12.26 -1.17 0.16
CA ASP A 155 10.93 -0.90 0.68
C ASP A 155 9.84 -1.42 -0.29
N ALA A 156 8.97 -2.31 0.20
CA ALA A 156 7.87 -2.86 -0.58
C ALA A 156 6.89 -1.78 -1.08
N PHE A 157 6.71 -0.68 -0.31
CA PHE A 157 5.86 0.44 -0.69
C PHE A 157 6.42 1.31 -1.83
N ILE A 158 7.69 1.13 -2.17
CA ILE A 158 8.29 1.74 -3.36
C ILE A 158 8.09 0.83 -4.57
N ARG A 159 8.21 -0.49 -4.39
CA ARG A 159 8.06 -1.47 -5.48
C ARG A 159 6.60 -1.66 -5.90
N HIS A 160 5.66 -1.40 -4.99
CA HIS A 160 4.22 -1.55 -5.24
C HIS A 160 3.49 -0.22 -5.08
N LYS A 161 2.54 0.03 -5.98
CA LYS A 161 1.78 1.29 -5.98
C LYS A 161 0.67 1.23 -4.92
N THR A 162 0.81 2.02 -3.85
CA THR A 162 -0.12 2.06 -2.73
C THR A 162 -0.46 3.50 -2.34
N THR A 163 -1.43 3.67 -1.44
CA THR A 163 -1.74 4.97 -0.84
C THR A 163 -0.69 5.40 0.21
N ARG A 164 0.13 4.47 0.70
CA ARG A 164 1.23 4.78 1.63
C ARG A 164 2.42 5.33 0.86
N ARG A 165 2.61 6.64 0.94
CA ARG A 165 3.59 7.37 0.14
C ARG A 165 4.68 8.06 0.97
N THR A 166 4.87 7.67 2.22
CA THR A 166 5.87 8.28 3.12
C THR A 166 7.29 8.24 2.57
N ALA A 167 7.66 7.17 1.84
CA ALA A 167 8.97 7.05 1.21
C ALA A 167 9.21 8.08 0.09
N TYR A 168 8.16 8.71 -0.44
CA TYR A 168 8.27 9.75 -1.47
C TYR A 168 8.34 11.17 -0.90
N ALA A 169 8.10 11.35 0.41
CA ALA A 169 8.08 12.68 1.04
C ALA A 169 9.37 13.49 0.82
N PRO A 170 10.58 12.90 0.84
CA PRO A 170 11.83 13.64 0.56
C PRO A 170 11.95 14.14 -0.88
N PHE A 171 11.12 13.64 -1.82
CA PHE A 171 11.15 13.95 -3.23
C PHE A 171 9.93 14.76 -3.69
N ALA A 172 9.07 15.15 -2.76
CA ALA A 172 7.97 16.05 -3.06
C ALA A 172 8.50 17.47 -3.31
N PRO A 173 7.96 18.22 -4.30
CA PRO A 173 8.34 19.60 -4.55
C PRO A 173 7.94 20.53 -3.39
#